data_72e6627fd31286965f16f98e60621907
#
_entry.id   72e6627fd31286965f16f98e60621907
#
_cell.length_a   1.000
_cell.length_b   1.000
_cell.length_c   1.000
_cell.angle_alpha   90.00
_cell.angle_beta   90.00
_cell.angle_gamma   90.00
#
_symmetry.space_group_name_H-M   'P 1'
#
loop_
_entity.id
_entity.type
_entity.pdbx_description
1 polymer ?
#
loop_
_entity_poly.entity_id
_entity_poly.type
_entity_poly.pdbx_seq_one_letter_code
_entity_poly.pdbx_strand_id
1 'polypeptide(L)'
;MFAVFKREFKSYFQCVIGWLFVAALLALYGLYFYVYNLMQGYPYIYYTLSAITIIFLIAVPILTMRSFAEDRKNKTDQLMLTAPVSLGKLVFGKYLAMVAVFTIDIAIIAITPLILSIFGTVPMGESYISIFAFWLYGCASIAVGMFISALTESQVIAAVLSFVVLFVSYMMKGITGIISSDGNVLTKIMNCFDIYSPFEKFAGGCLDITAIVYYLTVSAVLNFLTVQSMQKRRWSISKKTFSTGVFSVSFIVVAMALTVVVNLVVNTIPTDKTSIDCSYSKLYSITKATKKAVKKLDADVTIYALVSESKKDAQIDEVL
;
A
#
# COMPACT_ATOMS: atom_id res chain seq x y z
N MET A 1 4.60 -11.83 21.12
CA MET A 1 4.69 -11.31 19.75
C MET A 1 5.86 -11.91 19.00
N PHE A 2 7.09 -11.73 19.45
CA PHE A 2 8.28 -12.23 18.76
C PHE A 2 8.32 -13.77 18.53
N ALA A 3 7.86 -14.57 19.49
CA ALA A 3 7.76 -16.02 19.34
C ALA A 3 6.77 -16.44 18.22
N VAL A 4 5.64 -15.72 18.10
CA VAL A 4 4.67 -15.94 17.01
C VAL A 4 5.29 -15.56 15.67
N PHE A 5 5.90 -14.38 15.58
CA PHE A 5 6.63 -13.94 14.40
C PHE A 5 7.66 -14.98 13.93
N LYS A 6 8.56 -15.43 14.82
CA LYS A 6 9.61 -16.39 14.49
C LYS A 6 9.02 -17.72 13.99
N ARG A 7 7.96 -18.21 14.63
CA ARG A 7 7.27 -19.43 14.23
C ARG A 7 6.66 -19.29 12.82
N GLU A 8 5.89 -18.23 12.58
CA GLU A 8 5.23 -17.99 11.30
C GLU A 8 6.24 -17.75 10.19
N PHE A 9 7.25 -16.92 10.41
CA PHE A 9 8.32 -16.67 9.45
C PHE A 9 9.02 -17.97 9.04
N LYS A 10 9.40 -18.81 10.02
CA LYS A 10 10.00 -20.12 9.74
C LYS A 10 9.04 -21.04 8.96
N SER A 11 7.74 -21.00 9.27
CA SER A 11 6.71 -21.77 8.59
C SER A 11 6.62 -21.44 7.10
N TYR A 12 6.75 -20.15 6.69
CA TYR A 12 6.76 -19.77 5.28
C TYR A 12 7.92 -20.39 4.50
N PHE A 13 9.11 -20.51 5.11
CA PHE A 13 10.28 -21.12 4.46
C PHE A 13 10.36 -22.65 4.62
N GLN A 14 9.63 -23.22 5.55
CA GLN A 14 9.45 -24.68 5.63
C GLN A 14 8.43 -25.20 4.62
N CYS A 15 7.55 -24.33 4.12
CA CYS A 15 6.59 -24.64 3.08
C CYS A 15 7.04 -24.06 1.75
N VAL A 16 6.55 -24.65 0.66
CA VAL A 16 6.85 -24.21 -0.71
C VAL A 16 6.37 -22.79 -0.99
N ILE A 17 5.30 -22.31 -0.31
CA ILE A 17 4.63 -21.03 -0.61
C ILE A 17 5.55 -19.84 -0.43
N GLY A 18 6.35 -19.78 0.62
CA GLY A 18 7.28 -18.67 0.84
C GLY A 18 8.36 -18.60 -0.25
N TRP A 19 8.96 -19.75 -0.58
CA TRP A 19 9.94 -19.84 -1.65
C TRP A 19 9.34 -19.53 -3.01
N LEU A 20 8.13 -20.02 -3.28
CA LEU A 20 7.41 -19.75 -4.53
C LEU A 20 7.11 -18.26 -4.69
N PHE A 21 6.66 -17.60 -3.60
CA PHE A 21 6.39 -16.16 -3.61
C PHE A 21 7.66 -15.37 -3.95
N VAL A 22 8.76 -15.61 -3.21
CA VAL A 22 10.03 -14.92 -3.41
C VAL A 22 10.58 -15.19 -4.82
N ALA A 23 10.61 -16.45 -5.25
CA ALA A 23 11.15 -16.82 -6.55
C ALA A 23 10.33 -16.25 -7.70
N ALA A 24 8.99 -16.32 -7.63
CA ALA A 24 8.11 -15.81 -8.67
C ALA A 24 8.18 -14.29 -8.77
N LEU A 25 8.16 -13.57 -7.65
CA LEU A 25 8.24 -12.12 -7.63
C LEU A 25 9.58 -11.63 -8.20
N LEU A 26 10.69 -12.22 -7.76
CA LEU A 26 12.02 -11.84 -8.24
C LEU A 26 12.26 -12.23 -9.71
N ALA A 27 11.77 -13.39 -10.17
CA ALA A 27 11.89 -13.82 -11.55
C ALA A 27 11.15 -12.85 -12.50
N LEU A 28 9.92 -12.47 -12.14
CA LEU A 28 9.12 -11.53 -12.93
C LEU A 28 9.68 -10.11 -12.84
N TYR A 29 10.14 -9.68 -11.66
CA TYR A 29 10.85 -8.41 -11.52
C TYR A 29 12.11 -8.40 -12.43
N GLY A 30 12.92 -9.43 -12.40
CA GLY A 30 14.12 -9.54 -13.21
C GLY A 30 13.83 -9.50 -14.71
N LEU A 31 12.72 -10.11 -15.16
CA LEU A 31 12.28 -10.06 -16.54
C LEU A 31 11.91 -8.63 -16.95
N TYR A 32 11.08 -7.93 -16.17
CA TYR A 32 10.70 -6.54 -16.44
C TYR A 32 11.90 -5.59 -16.31
N PHE A 33 12.79 -5.82 -15.35
CA PHE A 33 14.04 -5.06 -15.21
C PHE A 33 14.93 -5.20 -16.45
N TYR A 34 15.05 -6.42 -16.98
CA TYR A 34 15.77 -6.65 -18.23
C TYR A 34 15.15 -5.88 -19.40
N VAL A 35 13.82 -5.95 -19.56
CA VAL A 35 13.12 -5.30 -20.67
C VAL A 35 13.18 -3.79 -20.58
N TYR A 36 12.80 -3.20 -19.44
CA TYR A 36 12.71 -1.73 -19.33
C TYR A 36 14.06 -1.07 -19.07
N ASN A 37 14.85 -1.58 -18.14
CA ASN A 37 16.07 -0.90 -17.73
C ASN A 37 17.28 -1.27 -18.58
N LEU A 38 17.43 -2.55 -18.99
CA LEU A 38 18.61 -2.98 -19.75
C LEU A 38 18.39 -2.89 -21.26
N MET A 39 17.25 -3.37 -21.80
CA MET A 39 17.01 -3.30 -23.26
C MET A 39 16.59 -1.91 -23.73
N GLN A 40 15.63 -1.27 -23.04
CA GLN A 40 15.12 0.05 -23.42
C GLN A 40 15.97 1.20 -22.86
N GLY A 41 16.87 0.92 -21.90
CA GLY A 41 17.79 1.91 -21.34
C GLY A 41 17.11 2.93 -20.42
N TYR A 42 15.91 2.65 -19.89
CA TYR A 42 15.27 3.56 -18.94
C TYR A 42 16.01 3.55 -17.59
N PRO A 43 16.50 4.70 -17.09
CA PRO A 43 17.24 4.77 -15.83
C PRO A 43 16.34 4.72 -14.59
N TYR A 44 15.02 4.74 -14.77
CA TYR A 44 14.03 4.81 -13.68
C TYR A 44 13.49 3.43 -13.33
N ILE A 45 13.72 2.98 -12.09
CA ILE A 45 13.21 1.70 -11.58
C ILE A 45 11.69 1.71 -11.40
N TYR A 46 11.10 2.89 -11.29
CA TYR A 46 9.66 3.05 -11.15
C TYR A 46 8.87 2.30 -12.25
N TYR A 47 9.29 2.37 -13.51
CA TYR A 47 8.60 1.68 -14.62
C TYR A 47 8.54 0.17 -14.41
N THR A 48 9.64 -0.42 -13.95
CA THR A 48 9.69 -1.85 -13.61
C THR A 48 8.78 -2.20 -12.44
N LEU A 49 8.78 -1.39 -11.38
CA LEU A 49 7.91 -1.60 -10.21
C LEU A 49 6.43 -1.41 -10.56
N SER A 50 6.11 -0.43 -11.40
CA SER A 50 4.73 -0.21 -11.86
C SER A 50 4.23 -1.37 -12.71
N ALA A 51 5.06 -1.91 -13.61
CA ALA A 51 4.71 -3.06 -14.44
C ALA A 51 4.46 -4.32 -13.60
N ILE A 52 5.24 -4.56 -12.55
CA ILE A 52 5.08 -5.74 -11.70
C ILE A 52 3.87 -5.62 -10.77
N THR A 53 3.31 -4.43 -10.56
CA THR A 53 2.18 -4.21 -9.65
C THR A 53 0.98 -5.10 -9.99
N ILE A 54 0.65 -5.30 -11.27
CA ILE A 54 -0.46 -6.19 -11.70
C ILE A 54 -0.20 -7.63 -11.25
N ILE A 55 1.03 -8.10 -11.38
CA ILE A 55 1.42 -9.45 -10.97
C ILE A 55 1.42 -9.56 -9.45
N PHE A 56 1.81 -8.52 -8.76
CA PHE A 56 1.79 -8.42 -7.31
C PHE A 56 0.37 -8.55 -6.75
N LEU A 57 -0.66 -8.08 -7.48
CA LEU A 57 -2.07 -8.31 -7.12
C LEU A 57 -2.46 -9.79 -7.03
N ILE A 58 -1.75 -10.66 -7.74
CA ILE A 58 -1.95 -12.13 -7.68
C ILE A 58 -1.03 -12.73 -6.61
N ALA A 59 0.20 -12.27 -6.52
CA ALA A 59 1.20 -12.83 -5.61
C ALA A 59 0.83 -12.62 -4.12
N VAL A 60 0.33 -11.44 -3.76
CA VAL A 60 -0.08 -11.13 -2.38
C VAL A 60 -1.22 -12.02 -1.87
N PRO A 61 -2.32 -12.23 -2.60
CA PRO A 61 -3.34 -13.21 -2.23
C PRO A 61 -2.79 -14.61 -1.95
N ILE A 62 -1.85 -15.10 -2.76
CA ILE A 62 -1.22 -16.41 -2.57
C ILE A 62 -0.40 -16.45 -1.26
N LEU A 63 0.32 -15.38 -0.93
CA LEU A 63 1.05 -15.26 0.32
C LEU A 63 0.12 -15.23 1.53
N THR A 64 -0.98 -14.46 1.44
CA THR A 64 -1.85 -14.14 2.59
C THR A 64 -2.97 -15.17 2.81
N MET A 65 -3.40 -15.91 1.78
CA MET A 65 -4.53 -16.84 1.85
C MET A 65 -4.39 -17.87 2.98
N ARG A 66 -3.15 -18.25 3.28
CA ARG A 66 -2.82 -19.26 4.28
C ARG A 66 -2.88 -18.75 5.72
N SER A 67 -2.74 -17.44 5.92
CA SER A 67 -2.49 -16.81 7.21
C SER A 67 -3.48 -17.21 8.32
N PHE A 68 -4.80 -17.13 8.06
CA PHE A 68 -5.86 -17.49 9.01
C PHE A 68 -6.82 -18.53 8.47
N ALA A 69 -7.05 -18.60 7.16
CA ALA A 69 -7.99 -19.57 6.57
C ALA A 69 -7.50 -21.02 6.76
N GLU A 70 -6.17 -21.26 6.76
CA GLU A 70 -5.61 -22.57 7.07
C GLU A 70 -5.81 -22.97 8.54
N ASP A 71 -5.57 -22.05 9.46
CA ASP A 71 -5.77 -22.29 10.89
C ASP A 71 -7.22 -22.64 11.19
N ARG A 72 -8.16 -21.99 10.47
CA ARG A 72 -9.59 -22.28 10.57
C ARG A 72 -9.95 -23.65 10.01
N LYS A 73 -9.48 -23.95 8.81
CA LYS A 73 -9.72 -25.24 8.16
C LYS A 73 -9.25 -26.40 9.04
N ASN A 74 -8.11 -26.22 9.69
CA ASN A 74 -7.50 -27.24 10.55
C ASN A 74 -7.98 -27.17 12.01
N LYS A 75 -8.89 -26.20 12.34
CA LYS A 75 -9.40 -25.93 13.71
C LYS A 75 -8.29 -25.58 14.73
N THR A 76 -7.09 -25.21 14.26
CA THR A 76 -5.97 -24.78 15.11
C THR A 76 -6.19 -23.38 15.67
N ASP A 77 -7.12 -22.61 15.08
CA ASP A 77 -7.56 -21.31 15.59
C ASP A 77 -8.11 -21.43 17.02
N GLN A 78 -8.79 -22.53 17.38
CA GLN A 78 -9.32 -22.76 18.73
C GLN A 78 -8.18 -22.82 19.76
N LEU A 79 -7.06 -23.49 19.46
CA LEU A 79 -5.88 -23.52 20.32
C LEU A 79 -5.25 -22.13 20.47
N MET A 80 -5.24 -21.33 19.40
CA MET A 80 -4.71 -19.97 19.45
C MET A 80 -5.63 -19.03 20.25
N LEU A 81 -6.95 -19.26 20.19
CA LEU A 81 -7.94 -18.47 20.93
C LEU A 81 -7.94 -18.78 22.44
N THR A 82 -7.54 -19.99 22.85
CA THR A 82 -7.44 -20.41 24.27
C THR A 82 -6.07 -20.14 24.88
N ALA A 83 -5.05 -19.88 24.04
CA ALA A 83 -3.70 -19.59 24.50
C ALA A 83 -3.65 -18.29 25.34
N PRO A 84 -2.77 -18.18 26.36
CA PRO A 84 -2.62 -16.99 27.19
C PRO A 84 -1.87 -15.87 26.48
N VAL A 85 -2.19 -15.62 25.20
CA VAL A 85 -1.60 -14.58 24.37
C VAL A 85 -2.69 -13.65 23.88
N SER A 86 -2.46 -12.33 23.93
CA SER A 86 -3.42 -11.37 23.40
C SER A 86 -3.56 -11.52 21.89
N LEU A 87 -4.79 -11.47 21.36
CA LEU A 87 -5.08 -11.61 19.93
C LEU A 87 -4.34 -10.56 19.07
N GLY A 88 -4.19 -9.33 19.59
CA GLY A 88 -3.41 -8.31 18.91
C GLY A 88 -1.94 -8.72 18.67
N LYS A 89 -1.30 -9.35 19.69
CA LYS A 89 0.09 -9.84 19.52
C LYS A 89 0.18 -10.99 18.53
N LEU A 90 -0.87 -11.80 18.40
CA LEU A 90 -0.95 -12.90 17.46
C LEU A 90 -1.11 -12.37 16.03
N VAL A 91 -2.10 -11.51 15.80
CA VAL A 91 -2.39 -10.91 14.47
C VAL A 91 -1.18 -10.13 13.98
N PHE A 92 -0.63 -9.24 14.82
CA PHE A 92 0.51 -8.42 14.44
C PHE A 92 1.77 -9.27 14.22
N GLY A 93 1.97 -10.36 14.98
CA GLY A 93 3.07 -11.30 14.75
C GLY A 93 2.99 -12.01 13.40
N LYS A 94 1.78 -12.43 12.98
CA LYS A 94 1.54 -13.01 11.64
C LYS A 94 1.74 -11.98 10.52
N TYR A 95 1.20 -10.77 10.71
CA TYR A 95 1.39 -9.68 9.77
C TYR A 95 2.86 -9.37 9.52
N LEU A 96 3.63 -9.17 10.59
CA LEU A 96 5.07 -8.90 10.48
C LEU A 96 5.83 -10.05 9.82
N ALA A 97 5.43 -11.30 10.02
CA ALA A 97 6.08 -12.44 9.36
C ALA A 97 5.91 -12.38 7.83
N MET A 98 4.70 -12.04 7.33
CA MET A 98 4.46 -11.86 5.90
C MET A 98 5.19 -10.64 5.33
N VAL A 99 5.17 -9.53 6.06
CA VAL A 99 5.94 -8.33 5.68
C VAL A 99 7.43 -8.63 5.63
N ALA A 100 7.96 -9.43 6.56
CA ALA A 100 9.38 -9.83 6.56
C ALA A 100 9.74 -10.70 5.35
N VAL A 101 8.85 -11.63 4.92
CA VAL A 101 9.05 -12.39 3.68
C VAL A 101 9.13 -11.45 2.48
N PHE A 102 8.18 -10.51 2.35
CA PHE A 102 8.18 -9.52 1.28
C PHE A 102 9.40 -8.57 1.35
N THR A 103 9.86 -8.23 2.55
CA THR A 103 11.05 -7.36 2.74
C THR A 103 12.31 -8.01 2.20
N ILE A 104 12.40 -9.35 2.14
CA ILE A 104 13.53 -10.05 1.51
C ILE A 104 13.56 -9.73 0.01
N ASP A 105 12.41 -9.77 -0.67
CA ASP A 105 12.32 -9.40 -2.08
C ASP A 105 12.75 -7.96 -2.30
N ILE A 106 12.23 -7.05 -1.48
CA ILE A 106 12.58 -5.62 -1.54
C ILE A 106 14.07 -5.39 -1.30
N ALA A 107 14.69 -6.11 -0.37
CA ALA A 107 16.13 -5.99 -0.11
C ALA A 107 16.97 -6.41 -1.33
N ILE A 108 16.53 -7.44 -2.06
CA ILE A 108 17.19 -7.86 -3.29
C ILE A 108 16.95 -6.83 -4.42
N ILE A 109 15.72 -6.36 -4.56
CA ILE A 109 15.35 -5.30 -5.51
C ILE A 109 16.16 -4.02 -5.25
N ALA A 110 16.44 -3.69 -3.99
CA ALA A 110 17.23 -2.51 -3.62
C ALA A 110 18.71 -2.55 -4.08
N ILE A 111 19.19 -3.69 -4.54
CA ILE A 111 20.53 -3.83 -5.14
C ILE A 111 20.50 -3.40 -6.63
N THR A 112 19.36 -3.47 -7.29
CA THR A 112 19.26 -3.22 -8.74
C THR A 112 19.63 -1.80 -9.19
N PRO A 113 19.34 -0.69 -8.44
CA PRO A 113 19.84 0.64 -8.81
C PRO A 113 21.37 0.71 -8.82
N LEU A 114 22.03 -0.01 -7.90
CA LEU A 114 23.50 -0.06 -7.84
C LEU A 114 24.07 -0.79 -9.07
N ILE A 115 23.44 -1.89 -9.48
CA ILE A 115 23.83 -2.61 -10.71
C ILE A 115 23.64 -1.70 -11.92
N LEU A 116 22.50 -1.02 -12.01
CA LEU A 116 22.20 -0.14 -13.14
C LEU A 116 23.18 1.05 -13.21
N SER A 117 23.68 1.55 -12.08
CA SER A 117 24.67 2.63 -12.04
C SER A 117 26.02 2.30 -12.65
N ILE A 118 26.32 1.00 -12.85
CA ILE A 118 27.54 0.57 -13.55
C ILE A 118 27.41 0.84 -15.07
N PHE A 119 26.19 0.83 -15.59
CA PHE A 119 25.92 1.00 -17.02
C PHE A 119 25.61 2.46 -17.40
N GLY A 120 25.28 3.33 -16.45
CA GLY A 120 24.94 4.72 -16.74
C GLY A 120 24.58 5.56 -15.52
N THR A 121 24.18 6.80 -15.77
CA THR A 121 23.73 7.71 -14.71
C THR A 121 22.31 7.37 -14.28
N VAL A 122 22.13 6.94 -13.03
CA VAL A 122 20.85 6.55 -12.46
C VAL A 122 20.43 7.56 -11.39
N PRO A 123 19.18 8.03 -11.40
CA PRO A 123 18.64 8.87 -10.32
C PRO A 123 18.42 8.04 -9.06
N MET A 124 19.47 7.91 -8.23
CA MET A 124 19.46 7.05 -7.04
C MET A 124 18.33 7.43 -6.06
N GLY A 125 18.11 8.74 -5.82
CA GLY A 125 17.07 9.22 -4.91
C GLY A 125 15.68 8.75 -5.34
N GLU A 126 15.32 8.94 -6.61
CA GLU A 126 14.04 8.50 -7.19
C GLU A 126 13.88 6.98 -7.13
N SER A 127 14.95 6.24 -7.44
CA SER A 127 14.94 4.78 -7.43
C SER A 127 14.66 4.21 -6.03
N TYR A 128 15.34 4.71 -5.00
CA TYR A 128 15.12 4.23 -3.63
C TYR A 128 13.77 4.67 -3.05
N ILE A 129 13.30 5.87 -3.41
CA ILE A 129 11.95 6.33 -3.02
C ILE A 129 10.89 5.44 -3.65
N SER A 130 11.01 5.10 -4.93
CA SER A 130 10.07 4.19 -5.61
C SER A 130 10.07 2.79 -5.00
N ILE A 131 11.23 2.25 -4.62
CA ILE A 131 11.35 0.97 -3.92
C ILE A 131 10.69 1.03 -2.54
N PHE A 132 10.91 2.11 -1.79
CA PHE A 132 10.28 2.32 -0.49
C PHE A 132 8.76 2.46 -0.61
N ALA A 133 8.27 3.18 -1.61
CA ALA A 133 6.86 3.29 -1.91
C ALA A 133 6.22 1.94 -2.25
N PHE A 134 6.89 1.12 -3.06
CA PHE A 134 6.44 -0.22 -3.38
C PHE A 134 6.39 -1.13 -2.14
N TRP A 135 7.36 -0.98 -1.23
CA TRP A 135 7.34 -1.67 0.05
C TRP A 135 6.13 -1.28 0.91
N LEU A 136 5.81 0.02 1.02
CA LEU A 136 4.63 0.51 1.75
C LEU A 136 3.33 0.00 1.11
N TYR A 137 3.23 0.06 -0.22
CA TYR A 137 2.10 -0.49 -0.98
C TYR A 137 1.91 -1.98 -0.69
N GLY A 138 3.01 -2.75 -0.65
CA GLY A 138 3.00 -4.16 -0.32
C GLY A 138 2.55 -4.43 1.12
N CYS A 139 2.99 -3.64 2.09
CA CYS A 139 2.54 -3.74 3.48
C CYS A 139 1.03 -3.55 3.60
N ALA A 140 0.46 -2.55 2.93
CA ALA A 140 -0.98 -2.32 2.92
C ALA A 140 -1.74 -3.46 2.22
N SER A 141 -1.25 -3.92 1.07
CA SER A 141 -1.84 -5.04 0.32
C SER A 141 -1.84 -6.35 1.12
N ILE A 142 -0.77 -6.63 1.85
CA ILE A 142 -0.66 -7.78 2.76
C ILE A 142 -1.68 -7.66 3.90
N ALA A 143 -1.90 -6.46 4.45
CA ALA A 143 -2.92 -6.24 5.48
C ALA A 143 -4.34 -6.52 4.96
N VAL A 144 -4.66 -6.11 3.71
CA VAL A 144 -5.94 -6.44 3.04
C VAL A 144 -6.12 -7.95 2.92
N GLY A 145 -5.14 -8.64 2.35
CA GLY A 145 -5.21 -10.09 2.14
C GLY A 145 -5.31 -10.87 3.46
N MET A 146 -4.58 -10.45 4.49
CA MET A 146 -4.65 -11.03 5.82
C MET A 146 -6.04 -10.85 6.45
N PHE A 147 -6.63 -9.65 6.33
CA PHE A 147 -7.99 -9.39 6.82
C PHE A 147 -9.01 -10.29 6.14
N ILE A 148 -8.96 -10.43 4.83
CA ILE A 148 -9.86 -11.30 4.06
C ILE A 148 -9.66 -12.77 4.45
N SER A 149 -8.41 -13.23 4.60
CA SER A 149 -8.09 -14.57 5.11
C SER A 149 -8.69 -14.82 6.50
N ALA A 150 -8.78 -13.77 7.34
CA ALA A 150 -9.43 -13.86 8.63
C ALA A 150 -10.95 -13.94 8.57
N LEU A 151 -11.62 -13.61 7.49
CA LEU A 151 -13.07 -13.71 7.31
C LEU A 151 -13.54 -15.08 6.78
N THR A 152 -12.66 -15.79 6.07
CA THR A 152 -12.99 -17.03 5.33
C THR A 152 -12.37 -18.27 5.99
N GLU A 153 -12.92 -19.45 5.69
CA GLU A 153 -12.40 -20.76 6.12
C GLU A 153 -11.67 -21.49 4.99
N SER A 154 -11.90 -21.05 3.75
CA SER A 154 -11.28 -21.63 2.57
C SER A 154 -10.14 -20.76 2.07
N GLN A 155 -8.95 -21.35 1.92
CA GLN A 155 -7.77 -20.65 1.37
C GLN A 155 -8.03 -20.15 -0.06
N VAL A 156 -8.71 -20.92 -0.89
CA VAL A 156 -9.01 -20.55 -2.27
C VAL A 156 -9.96 -19.35 -2.33
N ILE A 157 -11.02 -19.37 -1.51
CA ILE A 157 -11.95 -18.24 -1.41
C ILE A 157 -11.24 -17.01 -0.89
N ALA A 158 -10.34 -17.15 0.11
CA ALA A 158 -9.53 -16.07 0.62
C ALA A 158 -8.65 -15.44 -0.47
N ALA A 159 -7.99 -16.28 -1.29
CA ALA A 159 -7.14 -15.81 -2.38
C ALA A 159 -7.96 -15.04 -3.44
N VAL A 160 -9.08 -15.63 -3.90
CA VAL A 160 -9.92 -15.00 -4.92
C VAL A 160 -10.52 -13.68 -4.44
N LEU A 161 -11.07 -13.64 -3.22
CA LEU A 161 -11.63 -12.40 -2.66
C LEU A 161 -10.54 -11.34 -2.44
N SER A 162 -9.36 -11.72 -1.98
CA SER A 162 -8.23 -10.79 -1.82
C SER A 162 -7.79 -10.22 -3.16
N PHE A 163 -7.70 -11.06 -4.19
CA PHE A 163 -7.40 -10.61 -5.55
C PHE A 163 -8.46 -9.61 -6.05
N VAL A 164 -9.75 -9.95 -5.93
CA VAL A 164 -10.84 -9.06 -6.38
C VAL A 164 -10.78 -7.71 -5.68
N VAL A 165 -10.59 -7.68 -4.35
CA VAL A 165 -10.53 -6.42 -3.59
C VAL A 165 -9.33 -5.59 -4.00
N LEU A 166 -8.14 -6.20 -4.14
CA LEU A 166 -6.93 -5.50 -4.56
C LEU A 166 -7.04 -5.02 -6.02
N PHE A 167 -7.65 -5.82 -6.91
CA PHE A 167 -7.86 -5.45 -8.30
C PHE A 167 -8.84 -4.28 -8.45
N VAL A 168 -9.96 -4.31 -7.72
CA VAL A 168 -10.91 -3.18 -7.68
C VAL A 168 -10.22 -1.93 -7.16
N SER A 169 -9.41 -2.05 -6.11
CA SER A 169 -8.63 -0.94 -5.57
C SER A 169 -7.63 -0.38 -6.60
N TYR A 170 -6.97 -1.24 -7.37
CA TYR A 170 -6.07 -0.84 -8.45
C TYR A 170 -6.81 -0.10 -9.59
N MET A 171 -8.03 -0.54 -9.94
CA MET A 171 -8.86 0.09 -10.97
C MET A 171 -9.60 1.35 -10.49
N MET A 172 -9.52 1.69 -9.19
CA MET A 172 -10.37 2.72 -8.58
C MET A 172 -10.23 4.09 -9.25
N LYS A 173 -9.01 4.52 -9.57
CA LYS A 173 -8.73 5.78 -10.27
C LYS A 173 -9.42 5.85 -11.64
N GLY A 174 -9.40 4.73 -12.40
CA GLY A 174 -10.11 4.65 -13.68
C GLY A 174 -11.63 4.71 -13.51
N ILE A 175 -12.16 4.04 -12.50
CA ILE A 175 -13.61 4.02 -12.21
C ILE A 175 -14.09 5.40 -11.77
N THR A 176 -13.38 6.07 -10.88
CA THR A 176 -13.74 7.42 -10.41
C THR A 176 -13.67 8.46 -11.54
N GLY A 177 -12.71 8.35 -12.45
CA GLY A 177 -12.61 9.21 -13.63
C GLY A 177 -13.78 9.07 -14.61
N ILE A 178 -14.42 7.88 -14.67
CA ILE A 178 -15.63 7.66 -15.50
C ILE A 178 -16.89 8.24 -14.84
N ILE A 179 -16.99 8.18 -13.51
CA ILE A 179 -18.20 8.58 -12.76
C ILE A 179 -18.34 10.09 -12.69
N SER A 180 -17.27 10.83 -12.42
CA SER A 180 -17.29 12.28 -12.35
C SER A 180 -15.88 12.87 -12.35
N SER A 181 -15.63 13.82 -13.25
CA SER A 181 -14.43 14.65 -13.23
C SER A 181 -14.49 15.74 -12.13
N ASP A 182 -15.67 16.07 -11.60
CA ASP A 182 -15.89 17.22 -10.72
C ASP A 182 -15.75 16.94 -9.21
N GLY A 183 -15.23 15.81 -8.81
CA GLY A 183 -14.86 15.54 -7.41
C GLY A 183 -16.05 15.47 -6.42
N ASN A 184 -17.12 14.78 -6.77
CA ASN A 184 -18.28 14.54 -5.89
C ASN A 184 -17.88 13.84 -4.59
N VAL A 185 -18.69 13.99 -3.52
CA VAL A 185 -18.47 13.31 -2.23
C VAL A 185 -18.32 11.80 -2.41
N LEU A 186 -19.05 11.20 -3.36
CA LEU A 186 -18.95 9.79 -3.70
C LEU A 186 -17.55 9.40 -4.21
N THR A 187 -17.00 10.18 -5.15
CA THR A 187 -15.66 9.95 -5.70
C THR A 187 -14.57 10.13 -4.64
N LYS A 188 -14.74 11.08 -3.71
CA LYS A 188 -13.82 11.26 -2.57
C LYS A 188 -13.82 10.04 -1.64
N ILE A 189 -14.99 9.45 -1.36
CA ILE A 189 -15.09 8.22 -0.56
C ILE A 189 -14.46 7.05 -1.30
N MET A 190 -14.72 6.91 -2.60
CA MET A 190 -14.13 5.85 -3.42
C MET A 190 -12.60 5.95 -3.48
N ASN A 191 -12.06 7.16 -3.61
CA ASN A 191 -10.61 7.39 -3.60
C ASN A 191 -9.94 7.01 -2.26
N CYS A 192 -10.68 6.94 -1.14
CA CYS A 192 -10.14 6.40 0.11
C CYS A 192 -9.80 4.89 0.02
N PHE A 193 -10.37 4.17 -0.94
CA PHE A 193 -10.08 2.74 -1.18
C PHE A 193 -9.03 2.53 -2.26
N ASP A 194 -8.52 3.58 -2.87
CA ASP A 194 -7.46 3.52 -3.87
C ASP A 194 -6.10 3.38 -3.19
N ILE A 195 -5.58 2.14 -3.19
CA ILE A 195 -4.27 1.84 -2.60
C ILE A 195 -3.15 2.09 -3.62
N TYR A 196 -3.45 2.14 -4.92
CA TYR A 196 -2.43 2.26 -5.96
C TYR A 196 -2.02 3.71 -6.24
N SER A 197 -2.96 4.66 -6.32
CA SER A 197 -2.64 6.06 -6.64
C SER A 197 -1.62 6.72 -5.70
N PRO A 198 -1.61 6.45 -4.38
CA PRO A 198 -0.53 6.96 -3.53
C PRO A 198 0.86 6.46 -3.92
N PHE A 199 0.97 5.24 -4.51
CA PHE A 199 2.23 4.73 -5.04
C PHE A 199 2.70 5.53 -6.27
N GLU A 200 1.77 5.90 -7.17
CA GLU A 200 2.08 6.72 -8.35
C GLU A 200 2.67 8.09 -7.96
N LYS A 201 2.26 8.68 -6.83
CA LYS A 201 2.81 9.96 -6.35
C LYS A 201 4.31 9.93 -6.09
N PHE A 202 4.86 8.77 -5.76
CA PHE A 202 6.31 8.60 -5.57
C PHE A 202 7.08 8.44 -6.90
N ALA A 203 6.39 8.25 -8.03
CA ALA A 203 6.98 7.99 -9.33
C ALA A 203 7.96 9.06 -9.80
N GLY A 204 7.64 10.32 -9.49
CA GLY A 204 8.47 11.48 -9.81
C GLY A 204 9.63 11.73 -8.87
N GLY A 205 9.92 10.82 -7.90
CA GLY A 205 10.96 11.03 -6.89
C GLY A 205 10.55 11.98 -5.76
N CYS A 206 9.24 12.27 -5.63
CA CYS A 206 8.71 13.03 -4.51
C CYS A 206 8.35 12.11 -3.35
N LEU A 207 8.97 12.32 -2.20
CA LEU A 207 8.60 11.63 -0.97
C LEU A 207 7.39 12.34 -0.36
N ASP A 208 6.19 11.79 -0.57
CA ASP A 208 4.94 12.34 -0.06
C ASP A 208 4.59 11.74 1.30
N ILE A 209 4.64 12.58 2.34
CA ILE A 209 4.29 12.18 3.71
C ILE A 209 2.81 11.77 3.80
N THR A 210 1.93 12.37 2.97
CA THR A 210 0.50 12.05 2.99
C THR A 210 0.26 10.59 2.59
N ALA A 211 0.97 10.12 1.56
CA ALA A 211 0.90 8.75 1.11
C ALA A 211 1.49 7.75 2.12
N ILE A 212 2.57 8.14 2.85
CA ILE A 212 3.12 7.30 3.93
C ILE A 212 2.09 7.13 5.05
N VAL A 213 1.48 8.25 5.50
CA VAL A 213 0.45 8.22 6.54
C VAL A 213 -0.74 7.38 6.10
N TYR A 214 -1.16 7.49 4.83
CA TYR A 214 -2.23 6.69 4.26
C TYR A 214 -1.92 5.18 4.38
N TYR A 215 -0.77 4.71 3.92
CA TYR A 215 -0.41 3.30 4.00
C TYR A 215 -0.30 2.78 5.42
N LEU A 216 0.24 3.58 6.34
CA LEU A 216 0.34 3.20 7.75
C LEU A 216 -1.04 3.11 8.41
N THR A 217 -1.93 4.07 8.15
CA THR A 217 -3.29 4.08 8.71
C THR A 217 -4.14 2.94 8.16
N VAL A 218 -4.10 2.68 6.85
CA VAL A 218 -4.80 1.55 6.22
C VAL A 218 -4.31 0.22 6.81
N SER A 219 -2.99 0.02 6.90
CA SER A 219 -2.42 -1.19 7.48
C SER A 219 -2.82 -1.36 8.95
N ALA A 220 -2.80 -0.29 9.75
CA ALA A 220 -3.18 -0.33 11.15
C ALA A 220 -4.66 -0.70 11.35
N VAL A 221 -5.55 -0.08 10.56
CA VAL A 221 -6.99 -0.35 10.64
C VAL A 221 -7.32 -1.77 10.20
N LEU A 222 -6.74 -2.25 9.11
CA LEU A 222 -6.98 -3.62 8.64
C LEU A 222 -6.48 -4.68 9.64
N ASN A 223 -5.31 -4.44 10.27
CA ASN A 223 -4.84 -5.28 11.37
C ASN A 223 -5.80 -5.23 12.57
N PHE A 224 -6.30 -4.05 12.92
CA PHE A 224 -7.30 -3.89 13.97
C PHE A 224 -8.60 -4.63 13.64
N LEU A 225 -9.12 -4.49 12.42
CA LEU A 225 -10.32 -5.21 11.95
C LEU A 225 -10.12 -6.73 11.99
N THR A 226 -8.91 -7.20 11.67
CA THR A 226 -8.54 -8.61 11.79
C THR A 226 -8.64 -9.08 13.24
N VAL A 227 -8.14 -8.29 14.20
CA VAL A 227 -8.26 -8.58 15.63
C VAL A 227 -9.73 -8.65 16.06
N GLN A 228 -10.55 -7.70 15.62
CA GLN A 228 -11.99 -7.68 15.93
C GLN A 228 -12.73 -8.88 15.33
N SER A 229 -12.40 -9.26 14.09
CA SER A 229 -12.96 -10.47 13.46
C SER A 229 -12.64 -11.74 14.25
N MET A 230 -11.43 -11.83 14.79
CA MET A 230 -11.02 -12.95 15.63
C MET A 230 -11.68 -12.91 17.03
N GLN A 231 -11.85 -11.72 17.62
CA GLN A 231 -12.53 -11.56 18.91
C GLN A 231 -14.00 -11.98 18.85
N LYS A 232 -14.71 -11.64 17.77
CA LYS A 232 -16.13 -12.01 17.57
C LYS A 232 -16.37 -13.51 17.74
N ARG A 233 -15.39 -14.35 17.44
CA ARG A 233 -15.48 -15.81 17.58
C ARG A 233 -15.38 -16.32 19.01
N ARG A 234 -14.83 -15.53 19.95
CA ARG A 234 -14.78 -15.88 21.36
C ARG A 234 -16.12 -15.70 22.07
N TRP A 235 -17.10 -15.06 21.43
CA TRP A 235 -18.36 -14.74 22.07
C TRP A 235 -19.35 -15.87 21.96
N SER A 236 -19.84 -16.35 23.10
CA SER A 236 -21.02 -17.22 23.17
C SER A 236 -22.28 -16.40 22.91
N ILE A 237 -23.26 -16.99 22.21
CA ILE A 237 -24.56 -16.33 21.93
C ILE A 237 -25.38 -16.27 23.22
N SER A 238 -25.29 -15.16 23.96
CA SER A 238 -26.08 -14.89 25.19
C SER A 238 -26.57 -13.45 25.16
N LYS A 239 -27.69 -13.15 25.84
CA LYS A 239 -28.23 -11.78 25.94
C LYS A 239 -27.22 -10.77 26.52
N LYS A 240 -26.31 -11.18 27.42
CA LYS A 240 -25.21 -10.35 27.91
C LYS A 240 -24.17 -10.04 26.79
N THR A 241 -24.01 -10.90 25.83
CA THR A 241 -23.04 -10.77 24.75
C THR A 241 -23.51 -9.81 23.65
N PHE A 242 -24.81 -9.51 23.58
CA PHE A 242 -25.35 -8.52 22.65
C PHE A 242 -24.79 -7.11 22.91
N SER A 243 -24.70 -6.69 24.16
CA SER A 243 -24.08 -5.41 24.55
C SER A 243 -22.60 -5.34 24.12
N THR A 244 -21.85 -6.42 24.33
CA THR A 244 -20.43 -6.52 23.89
C THR A 244 -20.30 -6.49 22.37
N GLY A 245 -21.26 -7.10 21.64
CA GLY A 245 -21.33 -7.06 20.18
C GLY A 245 -21.54 -5.64 19.64
N VAL A 246 -22.51 -4.91 20.19
CA VAL A 246 -22.78 -3.51 19.85
C VAL A 246 -21.56 -2.63 20.13
N PHE A 247 -20.92 -2.80 21.30
CA PHE A 247 -19.70 -2.07 21.64
C PHE A 247 -18.57 -2.32 20.63
N SER A 248 -18.37 -3.58 20.22
CA SER A 248 -17.34 -3.91 19.21
C SER A 248 -17.63 -3.31 17.85
N VAL A 249 -18.90 -3.34 17.39
CA VAL A 249 -19.28 -2.71 16.11
C VAL A 249 -19.10 -1.21 16.18
N SER A 250 -19.51 -0.56 17.28
CA SER A 250 -19.28 0.87 17.48
C SER A 250 -17.80 1.23 17.45
N PHE A 251 -16.94 0.40 18.04
CA PHE A 251 -15.50 0.62 18.05
C PHE A 251 -14.89 0.47 16.64
N ILE A 252 -15.39 -0.46 15.81
CA ILE A 252 -15.01 -0.60 14.41
C ILE A 252 -15.38 0.66 13.62
N VAL A 253 -16.62 1.15 13.77
CA VAL A 253 -17.08 2.36 13.08
C VAL A 253 -16.25 3.57 13.47
N VAL A 254 -15.96 3.74 14.76
CA VAL A 254 -15.10 4.83 15.25
C VAL A 254 -13.68 4.72 14.68
N ALA A 255 -13.10 3.52 14.64
CA ALA A 255 -11.76 3.32 14.10
C ALA A 255 -11.70 3.65 12.60
N MET A 256 -12.70 3.22 11.81
CA MET A 256 -12.80 3.58 10.39
C MET A 256 -13.01 5.09 10.20
N ALA A 257 -13.91 5.70 10.96
CA ALA A 257 -14.14 7.13 10.88
C ALA A 257 -12.86 7.93 11.24
N LEU A 258 -12.15 7.52 12.30
CA LEU A 258 -10.88 8.14 12.68
C LEU A 258 -9.84 8.06 11.56
N THR A 259 -9.76 6.92 10.87
CA THR A 259 -8.84 6.76 9.72
C THR A 259 -9.17 7.70 8.59
N VAL A 260 -10.46 7.80 8.23
CA VAL A 260 -10.91 8.74 7.20
C VAL A 260 -10.59 10.18 7.60
N VAL A 261 -10.89 10.56 8.85
CA VAL A 261 -10.60 11.91 9.36
C VAL A 261 -9.10 12.21 9.32
N VAL A 262 -8.25 11.29 9.80
CA VAL A 262 -6.77 11.47 9.78
C VAL A 262 -6.29 11.69 8.35
N ASN A 263 -6.72 10.87 7.41
CA ASN A 263 -6.31 11.00 6.01
C ASN A 263 -6.84 12.30 5.36
N LEU A 264 -8.08 12.71 5.67
CA LEU A 264 -8.62 13.98 5.19
C LEU A 264 -7.82 15.17 5.76
N VAL A 265 -7.54 15.17 7.07
CA VAL A 265 -6.74 16.23 7.70
C VAL A 265 -5.34 16.32 7.09
N VAL A 266 -4.69 15.17 6.87
CA VAL A 266 -3.35 15.15 6.28
C VAL A 266 -3.38 15.65 4.82
N ASN A 267 -4.43 15.34 4.05
CA ASN A 267 -4.62 15.83 2.69
C ASN A 267 -4.96 17.34 2.60
N THR A 268 -5.36 17.99 3.70
CA THR A 268 -5.56 19.46 3.72
C THR A 268 -4.26 20.24 3.92
N ILE A 269 -3.17 19.57 4.29
CA ILE A 269 -1.88 20.20 4.47
C ILE A 269 -1.29 20.52 3.08
N PRO A 270 -0.84 21.75 2.83
CA PRO A 270 -0.25 22.12 1.54
C PRO A 270 0.90 21.20 1.14
N THR A 271 0.94 20.80 -0.12
CA THR A 271 1.95 19.89 -0.70
C THR A 271 3.38 20.38 -0.50
N ASP A 272 3.58 21.70 -0.47
CA ASP A 272 4.89 22.32 -0.18
C ASP A 272 5.52 21.91 1.16
N LYS A 273 4.69 21.46 2.12
CA LYS A 273 5.15 21.06 3.47
C LYS A 273 5.17 19.55 3.65
N THR A 274 4.44 18.82 2.81
CA THR A 274 4.29 17.38 2.92
C THR A 274 5.12 16.60 1.91
N SER A 275 5.57 17.24 0.82
CA SER A 275 6.39 16.62 -0.20
C SER A 275 7.87 17.05 -0.09
N ILE A 276 8.77 16.08 -0.10
CA ILE A 276 10.22 16.29 -0.18
C ILE A 276 10.65 15.88 -1.59
N ASP A 277 11.08 16.87 -2.37
CA ASP A 277 11.58 16.63 -3.73
C ASP A 277 12.99 16.05 -3.68
N CYS A 278 13.10 14.78 -4.00
CA CYS A 278 14.36 14.04 -4.16
C CYS A 278 14.64 13.74 -5.62
N SER A 279 13.87 14.33 -6.57
CA SER A 279 14.09 14.15 -8.00
C SER A 279 15.46 14.69 -8.42
N TYR A 280 16.06 14.03 -9.39
CA TYR A 280 17.38 14.42 -9.92
C TYR A 280 17.36 15.85 -10.50
N SER A 281 16.30 16.21 -11.19
CA SER A 281 16.10 17.51 -11.84
C SER A 281 15.45 18.55 -10.94
N LYS A 282 15.05 18.19 -9.69
CA LYS A 282 14.28 19.04 -8.76
C LYS A 282 13.06 19.69 -9.40
N LEU A 283 12.32 18.91 -10.19
CA LEU A 283 11.17 19.37 -10.97
C LEU A 283 10.04 19.90 -10.09
N TYR A 284 9.91 19.38 -8.87
CA TYR A 284 8.85 19.74 -7.93
C TYR A 284 9.28 20.76 -6.88
N SER A 285 10.52 21.31 -6.98
CA SER A 285 11.02 22.32 -6.07
C SER A 285 11.31 23.63 -6.80
N ILE A 286 10.71 24.72 -6.32
CA ILE A 286 10.99 26.06 -6.85
C ILE A 286 12.42 26.45 -6.47
N THR A 287 13.26 26.74 -7.46
CA THR A 287 14.67 27.12 -7.23
C THR A 287 14.76 28.42 -6.44
N LYS A 288 15.88 28.60 -5.71
CA LYS A 288 16.15 29.86 -4.98
C LYS A 288 16.14 31.07 -5.94
N ALA A 289 16.52 30.89 -7.20
CA ALA A 289 16.50 31.94 -8.23
C ALA A 289 15.07 32.32 -8.58
N THR A 290 14.18 31.36 -8.79
CA THR A 290 12.76 31.60 -9.07
C THR A 290 12.06 32.28 -7.89
N LYS A 291 12.28 31.79 -6.65
CA LYS A 291 11.76 32.46 -5.44
C LYS A 291 12.23 33.91 -5.31
N LYS A 292 13.47 34.19 -5.71
CA LYS A 292 14.04 35.54 -5.68
C LYS A 292 13.50 36.43 -6.80
N ALA A 293 13.20 35.86 -7.96
CA ALA A 293 12.58 36.55 -9.07
C ALA A 293 11.10 36.90 -8.74
N VAL A 294 10.33 35.94 -8.23
CA VAL A 294 8.93 36.16 -7.84
C VAL A 294 8.80 37.16 -6.69
N LYS A 295 9.73 37.17 -5.71
CA LYS A 295 9.74 38.16 -4.65
C LYS A 295 10.05 39.58 -5.11
N LYS A 296 10.60 39.77 -6.30
CA LYS A 296 10.89 41.10 -6.90
C LYS A 296 9.78 41.60 -7.81
N LEU A 297 8.70 40.84 -7.98
CA LEU A 297 7.54 41.26 -8.75
C LEU A 297 6.67 42.15 -7.86
N ASP A 298 6.56 43.41 -8.23
CA ASP A 298 5.71 44.44 -7.57
C ASP A 298 4.32 44.51 -8.19
N ALA A 299 3.96 43.57 -9.06
CA ALA A 299 2.66 43.55 -9.77
C ALA A 299 1.99 42.17 -9.66
N ASP A 300 0.67 42.15 -9.68
CA ASP A 300 -0.12 40.92 -9.77
C ASP A 300 0.18 40.19 -11.07
N VAL A 301 0.50 38.89 -11.00
CA VAL A 301 0.75 38.06 -12.17
C VAL A 301 -0.42 37.16 -12.40
N THR A 302 -1.05 37.29 -13.56
CA THR A 302 -2.14 36.39 -13.98
C THR A 302 -1.59 35.35 -14.99
N ILE A 303 -1.68 34.08 -14.66
CA ILE A 303 -1.26 32.99 -15.53
C ILE A 303 -2.51 32.48 -16.27
N TYR A 304 -2.51 32.57 -17.61
CA TYR A 304 -3.58 32.01 -18.44
C TYR A 304 -3.17 30.67 -19.00
N ALA A 305 -3.82 29.59 -18.57
CA ALA A 305 -3.66 28.26 -19.18
C ALA A 305 -4.65 28.15 -20.36
N LEU A 306 -4.14 28.23 -21.59
CA LEU A 306 -4.94 28.09 -22.81
C LEU A 306 -5.06 26.60 -23.18
N VAL A 307 -5.88 25.87 -22.44
CA VAL A 307 -6.15 24.44 -22.66
C VAL A 307 -7.66 24.22 -22.73
N SER A 308 -8.13 23.39 -23.68
CA SER A 308 -9.54 23.00 -23.67
C SER A 308 -9.85 22.14 -22.47
N GLU A 309 -11.03 22.28 -21.90
CA GLU A 309 -11.49 21.61 -20.67
C GLU A 309 -11.35 20.08 -20.73
N SER A 310 -11.46 19.50 -21.93
CA SER A 310 -11.27 18.04 -22.19
C SER A 310 -9.81 17.60 -22.31
N LYS A 311 -8.84 18.51 -22.28
CA LYS A 311 -7.39 18.26 -22.41
C LYS A 311 -6.60 18.84 -21.25
N LYS A 312 -7.24 19.14 -20.13
CA LYS A 312 -6.55 19.57 -18.90
C LYS A 312 -5.64 18.45 -18.43
N ASP A 313 -4.36 18.75 -18.31
CA ASP A 313 -3.40 17.85 -17.70
C ASP A 313 -3.48 18.02 -16.19
N ALA A 314 -3.81 16.92 -15.50
CA ALA A 314 -3.96 16.92 -14.04
C ALA A 314 -2.70 17.41 -13.29
N GLN A 315 -1.51 17.23 -13.88
CA GLN A 315 -0.25 17.71 -13.30
C GLN A 315 -0.10 19.23 -13.42
N ILE A 316 -0.64 19.83 -14.48
CA ILE A 316 -0.60 21.29 -14.68
C ILE A 316 -1.64 21.97 -13.78
N ASP A 317 -2.84 21.38 -13.65
CA ASP A 317 -3.91 21.90 -12.76
C ASP A 317 -3.50 21.82 -11.26
N GLU A 318 -2.61 20.91 -10.88
CA GLU A 318 -2.12 20.79 -9.49
C GLU A 318 -1.02 21.81 -9.17
N VAL A 319 -0.39 22.39 -10.19
CA VAL A 319 0.71 23.39 -10.06
C VAL A 319 0.23 24.83 -10.20
N LEU A 320 -0.90 25.06 -10.88
CA LEU A 320 -1.54 26.37 -11.08
C LEU A 320 -2.51 26.70 -9.95
#